data_31c81a930da2fb60b80ebaaef0b98392
#
_entry.id   31c81a930da2fb60b80ebaaef0b98392
#
_cell.length_a   1.000
_cell.length_b   1.000
_cell.length_c   1.000
_cell.angle_alpha   90.00
_cell.angle_beta   90.00
_cell.angle_gamma   90.00
#
_symmetry.space_group_name_H-M   'P 1'
#
loop_
_entity.id
_entity.type
_entity.pdbx_description
1 polymer ?
#
loop_
_entity_poly.entity_id
_entity_poly.type
_entity_poly.pdbx_seq_one_letter_code
_entity_poly.pdbx_strand_id
1 'polypeptide(L)'
;ALLLILLGCKAIGPPTIPRDRFDYSRAIADSWKQQTLLNIVKVRYMDVPIFLDVASVVSGYQWETAASAGGTVSSSKAVQGDFLSLGASGKYTDRPTITYAPKTGDKFLESLLTPIAPARVFQLLQAGYAADFVLELSLDSFSGLRNRPANIGSKRQADPAFFEALQLLREVQDADGFGMRVEPASKEKGPDIVLFFRQQDVDPDALAKAVRIRELLGLPAQASKFRLVFSPVRGQGDELAVGSRSMLQIMIALSRGVDIPPAHKER
;
A
#
# COMPACT_ATOMS: atom_id res chain seq x y z
N ALA A 1 -28.57 -0.18 57.62
CA ALA A 1 -28.03 -1.14 56.64
C ALA A 1 -27.34 -0.37 55.52
N LEU A 2 -26.00 -0.26 55.61
CA LEU A 2 -25.21 0.39 54.58
C LEU A 2 -24.90 -0.66 53.48
N LEU A 3 -25.65 -0.60 52.40
CA LEU A 3 -25.45 -1.47 51.21
C LEU A 3 -24.18 -0.99 50.48
N LEU A 4 -23.06 -1.62 50.75
CA LEU A 4 -21.84 -1.44 49.95
C LEU A 4 -22.05 -2.00 48.56
N ILE A 5 -22.38 -1.13 47.60
CA ILE A 5 -22.35 -1.46 46.18
C ILE A 5 -20.90 -1.62 45.76
N LEU A 6 -20.40 -2.84 45.77
CA LEU A 6 -19.15 -3.22 45.15
C LEU A 6 -19.37 -3.18 43.64
N LEU A 7 -19.28 -2.00 43.05
CA LEU A 7 -19.12 -1.84 41.60
C LEU A 7 -17.73 -2.38 41.23
N GLY A 8 -17.73 -3.63 40.79
CA GLY A 8 -16.51 -4.27 40.32
C GLY A 8 -15.87 -3.42 39.23
N CYS A 9 -14.64 -2.99 39.44
CA CYS A 9 -13.82 -2.32 38.44
C CYS A 9 -13.68 -3.24 37.23
N LYS A 10 -14.45 -2.99 36.15
CA LYS A 10 -14.16 -3.60 34.86
C LYS A 10 -12.79 -3.12 34.42
N ALA A 11 -11.85 -4.05 34.21
CA ALA A 11 -10.54 -3.74 33.64
C ALA A 11 -10.72 -2.97 32.32
N ILE A 12 -10.05 -1.84 32.17
CA ILE A 12 -10.16 -0.97 30.99
C ILE A 12 -9.55 -1.64 29.75
N GLY A 13 -8.48 -2.42 29.91
CA GLY A 13 -7.68 -2.97 28.81
C GLY A 13 -8.46 -3.79 27.77
N PRO A 14 -9.07 -4.95 28.10
CA PRO A 14 -9.66 -5.80 27.08
C PRO A 14 -10.77 -5.17 26.23
N PRO A 15 -11.69 -4.35 26.79
CA PRO A 15 -12.74 -3.69 26.02
C PRO A 15 -12.22 -2.62 25.06
N THR A 16 -11.03 -2.07 25.25
CA THR A 16 -10.45 -1.04 24.37
C THR A 16 -9.79 -1.62 23.14
N ILE A 17 -9.35 -2.88 23.18
CA ILE A 17 -8.59 -3.52 22.09
C ILE A 17 -9.29 -3.40 20.70
N PRO A 18 -10.58 -3.71 20.55
CA PRO A 18 -11.23 -3.60 19.25
C PRO A 18 -11.21 -2.17 18.71
N ARG A 19 -11.58 -1.18 19.56
CA ARG A 19 -11.57 0.24 19.20
C ARG A 19 -10.17 0.68 18.77
N ASP A 20 -9.19 0.49 19.64
CA ASP A 20 -7.82 0.95 19.45
C ASP A 20 -7.20 0.32 18.20
N ARG A 21 -7.42 -0.98 17.99
CA ARG A 21 -6.91 -1.68 16.83
C ARG A 21 -7.41 -1.08 15.53
N PHE A 22 -8.68 -0.70 15.43
CA PHE A 22 -9.24 -0.11 14.23
C PHE A 22 -8.84 1.35 14.08
N ASP A 23 -8.84 2.12 15.14
CA ASP A 23 -8.51 3.54 15.10
C ASP A 23 -7.04 3.75 14.75
N TYR A 24 -6.11 3.02 15.38
CA TYR A 24 -4.68 3.08 15.04
C TYR A 24 -4.41 2.54 13.63
N SER A 25 -5.03 1.44 13.22
CA SER A 25 -4.85 0.91 11.87
C SER A 25 -5.28 1.90 10.80
N ARG A 26 -6.40 2.59 11.00
CA ARG A 26 -6.90 3.64 10.11
C ARG A 26 -5.94 4.84 10.09
N ALA A 27 -5.55 5.34 11.26
CA ALA A 27 -4.65 6.48 11.38
C ALA A 27 -3.27 6.20 10.73
N ILE A 28 -2.73 5.00 10.90
CA ILE A 28 -1.49 4.56 10.26
C ILE A 28 -1.67 4.48 8.75
N ALA A 29 -2.76 3.88 8.26
CA ALA A 29 -3.02 3.77 6.81
C ALA A 29 -3.15 5.16 6.16
N ASP A 30 -3.85 6.10 6.79
CA ASP A 30 -4.00 7.46 6.28
C ASP A 30 -2.69 8.25 6.35
N SER A 31 -1.90 8.08 7.41
CA SER A 31 -0.56 8.64 7.51
C SER A 31 0.36 8.13 6.39
N TRP A 32 0.29 6.85 6.06
CA TRP A 32 1.06 6.25 4.96
C TRP A 32 0.68 6.83 3.60
N LYS A 33 -0.62 7.00 3.33
CA LYS A 33 -1.09 7.65 2.09
C LYS A 33 -0.57 9.08 1.98
N GLN A 34 -0.69 9.86 3.06
CA GLN A 34 -0.20 11.24 3.12
C GLN A 34 1.32 11.32 2.91
N GLN A 35 2.08 10.44 3.55
CA GLN A 35 3.53 10.36 3.40
C GLN A 35 3.92 10.00 1.96
N THR A 36 3.21 9.06 1.34
CA THR A 36 3.45 8.68 -0.06
C THR A 36 3.17 9.85 -1.00
N LEU A 37 2.04 10.54 -0.83
CA LEU A 37 1.70 11.72 -1.61
C LEU A 37 2.75 12.83 -1.44
N LEU A 38 3.17 13.12 -0.20
CA LEU A 38 4.22 14.09 0.08
C LEU A 38 5.52 13.73 -0.63
N ASN A 39 5.91 12.44 -0.61
CA ASN A 39 7.12 11.98 -1.27
C ASN A 39 7.02 12.07 -2.79
N ILE A 40 5.85 11.85 -3.38
CA ILE A 40 5.62 12.09 -4.82
C ILE A 40 5.81 13.58 -5.15
N VAL A 41 5.29 14.47 -4.31
CA VAL A 41 5.50 15.92 -4.47
C VAL A 41 6.98 16.28 -4.32
N LYS A 42 7.68 15.75 -3.30
CA LYS A 42 9.13 15.94 -3.13
C LYS A 42 9.91 15.53 -4.36
N VAL A 43 9.65 14.35 -4.90
CA VAL A 43 10.28 13.86 -6.14
C VAL A 43 10.01 14.81 -7.32
N ARG A 44 8.82 15.42 -7.39
CA ARG A 44 8.50 16.43 -8.42
C ARG A 44 9.42 17.66 -8.33
N TYR A 45 9.83 18.03 -7.11
CA TYR A 45 10.77 19.12 -6.83
C TYR A 45 12.23 18.66 -6.77
N MET A 46 12.52 17.44 -7.20
CA MET A 46 13.86 16.81 -7.16
C MET A 46 14.43 16.65 -5.74
N ASP A 47 13.55 16.64 -4.74
CA ASP A 47 13.91 16.39 -3.36
C ASP A 47 13.86 14.89 -3.01
N VAL A 48 14.63 14.48 -2.02
CA VAL A 48 14.77 13.08 -1.61
C VAL A 48 13.51 12.61 -0.86
N PRO A 49 12.90 11.48 -1.27
CA PRO A 49 11.78 10.90 -0.53
C PRO A 49 12.25 10.35 0.83
N ILE A 50 11.46 10.62 1.86
CA ILE A 50 11.73 10.16 3.23
C ILE A 50 10.53 9.33 3.71
N PHE A 51 10.81 8.15 4.26
CA PHE A 51 9.80 7.26 4.81
C PHE A 51 10.04 7.02 6.30
N LEU A 52 8.98 7.24 7.09
CA LEU A 52 8.92 6.91 8.50
C LEU A 52 7.91 5.78 8.67
N ASP A 53 8.35 4.70 9.30
CA ASP A 53 7.48 3.59 9.64
C ASP A 53 7.03 3.66 11.09
N VAL A 54 5.83 3.22 11.38
CA VAL A 54 5.36 3.05 12.77
C VAL A 54 5.81 1.69 13.25
N ALA A 55 6.88 1.66 14.05
CA ALA A 55 7.46 0.42 14.54
C ALA A 55 6.60 -0.23 15.62
N SER A 56 6.01 0.59 16.51
CA SER A 56 5.10 0.10 17.55
C SER A 56 4.16 1.19 18.04
N VAL A 57 3.00 0.77 18.50
CA VAL A 57 2.03 1.59 19.24
C VAL A 57 1.76 0.88 20.55
N VAL A 58 2.07 1.53 21.66
CA VAL A 58 1.79 1.05 23.02
C VAL A 58 0.72 1.94 23.63
N SER A 59 -0.48 1.39 23.79
CA SER A 59 -1.60 2.09 24.43
C SER A 59 -1.48 1.99 25.95
N GLY A 60 -1.54 3.12 26.63
CA GLY A 60 -1.53 3.20 28.09
C GLY A 60 -2.77 3.95 28.58
N TYR A 61 -3.58 3.28 29.38
CA TYR A 61 -4.79 3.86 29.98
C TYR A 61 -4.66 3.87 31.49
N GLN A 62 -4.98 5.00 32.09
CA GLN A 62 -5.03 5.14 33.54
C GLN A 62 -6.37 5.77 33.94
N TRP A 63 -7.03 5.13 34.89
CA TRP A 63 -8.21 5.66 35.52
C TRP A 63 -7.90 5.87 37.01
N GLU A 64 -8.00 7.11 37.47
CA GLU A 64 -7.84 7.49 38.84
C GLU A 64 -9.22 7.94 39.38
N THR A 65 -9.65 7.34 40.47
CA THR A 65 -10.82 7.78 41.22
C THR A 65 -10.41 8.16 42.63
N ALA A 66 -10.86 9.33 43.07
CA ALA A 66 -10.67 9.76 44.46
C ALA A 66 -12.01 10.13 45.06
N ALA A 67 -12.27 9.63 46.24
CA ALA A 67 -13.41 10.03 47.05
C ALA A 67 -12.91 10.62 48.36
N SER A 68 -13.41 11.77 48.73
CA SER A 68 -13.10 12.41 50.01
C SER A 68 -14.39 12.67 50.80
N ALA A 69 -14.33 12.35 52.06
CA ALA A 69 -15.40 12.69 53.02
C ALA A 69 -14.73 13.44 54.17
N GLY A 70 -15.24 14.62 54.47
CA GLY A 70 -14.78 15.43 55.61
C GLY A 70 -15.99 15.90 56.41
N GLY A 71 -15.83 15.87 57.69
CA GLY A 71 -16.88 16.39 58.61
C GLY A 71 -16.22 17.19 59.73
N THR A 72 -16.85 18.29 60.08
CA THR A 72 -16.45 19.10 61.24
C THR A 72 -17.63 19.14 62.21
N VAL A 73 -17.35 18.72 63.43
CA VAL A 73 -18.30 18.83 64.52
C VAL A 73 -17.83 20.00 65.42
N SER A 74 -18.67 21.01 65.47
CA SER A 74 -18.35 22.23 66.18
C SER A 74 -18.87 22.18 67.62
N SER A 75 -18.16 22.74 68.60
CA SER A 75 -18.68 22.90 69.94
C SER A 75 -19.78 23.96 69.93
N SER A 76 -20.74 23.88 70.87
CA SER A 76 -21.91 24.76 70.94
C SER A 76 -21.61 26.27 71.03
N LYS A 77 -20.36 26.66 71.06
CA LYS A 77 -19.89 28.07 71.08
C LYS A 77 -19.13 28.50 69.82
N ALA A 78 -19.02 27.63 68.81
CA ALA A 78 -18.32 27.97 67.58
C ALA A 78 -19.26 28.74 66.63
N VAL A 79 -18.72 29.77 66.00
CA VAL A 79 -19.42 30.61 65.02
C VAL A 79 -19.71 29.81 63.74
N GLN A 80 -18.99 28.73 63.51
CA GLN A 80 -19.15 27.86 62.35
C GLN A 80 -19.89 26.58 62.78
N GLY A 81 -21.04 26.31 62.14
CA GLY A 81 -21.83 25.13 62.45
C GLY A 81 -21.24 23.81 61.95
N ASP A 82 -21.86 22.70 62.32
CA ASP A 82 -21.46 21.39 61.80
C ASP A 82 -21.66 21.31 60.32
N PHE A 83 -20.68 20.79 59.59
CA PHE A 83 -20.83 20.55 58.17
C PHE A 83 -20.20 19.21 57.76
N LEU A 84 -20.79 18.58 56.77
CA LEU A 84 -20.30 17.38 56.10
C LEU A 84 -19.97 17.75 54.66
N SER A 85 -18.72 17.50 54.23
CA SER A 85 -18.30 17.63 52.87
C SER A 85 -18.07 16.28 52.26
N LEU A 86 -18.65 16.05 51.10
CA LEU A 86 -18.44 14.86 50.28
C LEU A 86 -17.89 15.33 48.94
N GLY A 87 -16.76 14.78 48.51
CA GLY A 87 -16.14 15.03 47.23
C GLY A 87 -15.87 13.73 46.50
N ALA A 88 -16.12 13.72 45.21
CA ALA A 88 -15.74 12.64 44.30
C ALA A 88 -15.08 13.22 43.08
N SER A 89 -13.97 12.65 42.67
CA SER A 89 -13.28 13.03 41.44
C SER A 89 -12.89 11.79 40.62
N GLY A 90 -12.97 11.89 39.31
CA GLY A 90 -12.50 10.88 38.39
C GLY A 90 -11.61 11.51 37.34
N LYS A 91 -10.46 10.91 37.04
CA LYS A 91 -9.52 11.34 36.03
C LYS A 91 -9.24 10.17 35.11
N TYR A 92 -9.51 10.36 33.85
CA TYR A 92 -9.13 9.44 32.78
C TYR A 92 -7.91 9.98 32.05
N THR A 93 -6.89 9.18 31.89
CA THR A 93 -5.67 9.54 31.19
C THR A 93 -5.39 8.51 30.11
N ASP A 94 -5.28 8.97 28.85
CA ASP A 94 -4.85 8.18 27.71
C ASP A 94 -3.49 8.71 27.25
N ARG A 95 -2.48 7.83 27.24
CA ARG A 95 -1.09 8.17 26.91
C ARG A 95 -0.48 7.13 25.99
N PRO A 96 -0.85 7.10 24.70
CA PRO A 96 -0.21 6.21 23.76
C PRO A 96 1.24 6.63 23.53
N THR A 97 2.13 5.65 23.45
CA THR A 97 3.51 5.83 23.02
C THR A 97 3.64 5.28 21.61
N ILE A 98 3.99 6.15 20.64
CA ILE A 98 4.18 5.78 19.23
C ILE A 98 5.66 5.88 18.91
N THR A 99 6.24 4.77 18.46
CA THR A 99 7.64 4.71 18.05
C THR A 99 7.73 4.75 16.53
N TYR A 100 8.46 5.74 16.01
CA TYR A 100 8.75 5.88 14.60
C TYR A 100 10.15 5.35 14.29
N ALA A 101 10.28 4.59 13.18
CA ALA A 101 11.54 4.12 12.66
C ALA A 101 11.76 4.70 11.25
N PRO A 102 12.80 5.51 11.03
CA PRO A 102 13.12 6.00 9.70
C PRO A 102 13.60 4.84 8.82
N LYS A 103 13.08 4.77 7.60
CA LYS A 103 13.59 3.86 6.57
C LYS A 103 14.80 4.51 5.91
N THR A 104 15.98 4.07 6.28
CA THR A 104 17.27 4.63 5.82
C THR A 104 18.29 3.51 5.57
N GLY A 105 19.42 3.89 5.00
CA GLY A 105 20.56 3.00 4.73
C GLY A 105 20.42 2.18 3.45
N ASP A 106 21.46 1.37 3.18
CA ASP A 106 21.63 0.68 1.89
C ASP A 106 20.47 -0.24 1.52
N LYS A 107 19.95 -0.99 2.48
CA LYS A 107 18.79 -1.88 2.25
C LYS A 107 17.53 -1.13 1.82
N PHE A 108 17.33 0.07 2.36
CA PHE A 108 16.22 0.92 1.95
C PHE A 108 16.43 1.46 0.53
N LEU A 109 17.62 1.98 0.24
CA LEU A 109 17.98 2.44 -1.11
C LEU A 109 17.86 1.31 -2.13
N GLU A 110 18.35 0.13 -1.81
CA GLU A 110 18.20 -1.06 -2.65
C GLU A 110 16.72 -1.36 -2.93
N SER A 111 15.86 -1.35 -1.90
CA SER A 111 14.43 -1.61 -2.06
C SER A 111 13.70 -0.54 -2.89
N LEU A 112 14.17 0.71 -2.84
CA LEU A 112 13.61 1.83 -3.59
C LEU A 112 14.03 1.81 -5.07
N LEU A 113 15.26 1.36 -5.35
CA LEU A 113 15.87 1.36 -6.68
C LEU A 113 15.70 0.06 -7.44
N THR A 114 15.53 -1.07 -6.75
CA THR A 114 15.38 -2.39 -7.38
C THR A 114 14.04 -2.47 -8.12
N PRO A 115 14.04 -2.86 -9.42
CA PRO A 115 12.82 -3.11 -10.15
C PRO A 115 11.94 -4.18 -9.48
N ILE A 116 10.63 -3.96 -9.48
CA ILE A 116 9.68 -4.92 -8.93
C ILE A 116 9.71 -6.19 -9.77
N ALA A 117 9.91 -7.34 -9.15
CA ALA A 117 9.91 -8.61 -9.90
C ALA A 117 8.61 -8.77 -10.71
N PRO A 118 8.68 -9.11 -12.02
CA PRO A 118 7.50 -9.27 -12.88
C PRO A 118 6.42 -10.17 -12.26
N ALA A 119 6.84 -11.24 -11.61
CA ALA A 119 5.96 -12.12 -10.87
C ALA A 119 5.04 -11.40 -9.87
N ARG A 120 5.56 -10.46 -9.12
CA ARG A 120 4.79 -9.70 -8.13
C ARG A 120 3.80 -8.74 -8.79
N VAL A 121 4.18 -8.15 -9.92
CA VAL A 121 3.26 -7.30 -10.70
C VAL A 121 2.08 -8.12 -11.20
N PHE A 122 2.33 -9.28 -11.78
CA PHE A 122 1.27 -10.16 -12.30
C PHE A 122 0.43 -10.83 -11.20
N GLN A 123 0.99 -11.05 -10.00
CA GLN A 123 0.21 -11.48 -8.83
C GLN A 123 -0.88 -10.46 -8.44
N LEU A 124 -0.65 -9.16 -8.62
CA LEU A 124 -1.69 -8.15 -8.40
C LEU A 124 -2.86 -8.33 -9.37
N LEU A 125 -2.59 -8.69 -10.62
CA LEU A 125 -3.64 -8.96 -11.60
C LEU A 125 -4.50 -10.15 -11.18
N GLN A 126 -3.88 -11.22 -10.66
CA GLN A 126 -4.61 -12.37 -10.12
C GLN A 126 -5.39 -12.04 -8.85
N ALA A 127 -4.93 -11.07 -8.07
CA ALA A 127 -5.66 -10.57 -6.90
C ALA A 127 -6.85 -9.67 -7.28
N GLY A 128 -7.14 -9.48 -8.59
CA GLY A 128 -8.29 -8.73 -9.10
C GLY A 128 -8.01 -7.25 -9.38
N TYR A 129 -6.76 -6.81 -9.31
CA TYR A 129 -6.43 -5.45 -9.73
C TYR A 129 -6.48 -5.32 -11.25
N ALA A 130 -6.97 -4.19 -11.74
CA ALA A 130 -7.11 -3.88 -13.15
C ALA A 130 -5.77 -3.96 -13.89
N ALA A 131 -5.68 -4.81 -14.93
CA ALA A 131 -4.44 -5.08 -15.64
C ALA A 131 -3.86 -3.83 -16.30
N ASP A 132 -4.69 -3.03 -16.96
CA ASP A 132 -4.31 -1.78 -17.61
C ASP A 132 -3.66 -0.81 -16.61
N PHE A 133 -4.31 -0.56 -15.48
CA PHE A 133 -3.82 0.33 -14.43
C PHE A 133 -2.50 -0.16 -13.81
N VAL A 134 -2.46 -1.43 -13.39
CA VAL A 134 -1.27 -1.98 -12.73
C VAL A 134 -0.08 -2.00 -13.67
N LEU A 135 -0.27 -2.44 -14.92
CA LEU A 135 0.83 -2.56 -15.86
C LEU A 135 1.29 -1.20 -16.41
N GLU A 136 0.37 -0.24 -16.65
CA GLU A 136 0.77 1.12 -17.02
C GLU A 136 1.66 1.75 -15.95
N LEU A 137 1.33 1.57 -14.68
CA LEU A 137 2.09 2.14 -13.58
C LEU A 137 3.43 1.41 -13.37
N SER A 138 3.41 0.08 -13.40
CA SER A 138 4.53 -0.77 -12.95
C SER A 138 5.52 -1.13 -14.05
N LEU A 139 5.18 -0.98 -15.34
CA LEU A 139 6.07 -1.36 -16.44
C LEU A 139 6.68 -0.16 -17.15
N ASP A 140 7.94 -0.28 -17.50
CA ASP A 140 8.62 0.60 -18.48
C ASP A 140 8.56 0.02 -19.89
N SER A 141 8.51 -1.31 -20.01
CA SER A 141 8.33 -2.01 -21.29
C SER A 141 7.60 -3.34 -21.15
N PHE A 142 6.91 -3.74 -22.22
CA PHE A 142 6.20 -5.01 -22.33
C PHE A 142 6.52 -5.66 -23.68
N SER A 143 7.31 -6.73 -23.67
CA SER A 143 7.85 -7.39 -24.88
C SER A 143 8.45 -6.43 -25.89
N GLY A 144 9.22 -5.43 -25.43
CA GLY A 144 9.84 -4.42 -26.27
C GLY A 144 8.97 -3.22 -26.60
N LEU A 145 7.64 -3.28 -26.43
CA LEU A 145 6.78 -2.10 -26.47
C LEU A 145 7.07 -1.20 -25.26
N ARG A 146 7.26 0.08 -25.50
CA ARG A 146 7.72 1.02 -24.47
C ARG A 146 6.60 1.86 -23.90
N ASN A 147 6.56 1.97 -22.60
CA ASN A 147 5.73 2.91 -21.88
C ASN A 147 6.35 4.33 -21.90
N ARG A 148 5.62 5.31 -21.40
CA ARG A 148 6.18 6.63 -21.08
C ARG A 148 7.34 6.47 -20.11
N PRO A 149 8.52 7.04 -20.40
CA PRO A 149 9.66 6.90 -19.51
C PRO A 149 9.36 7.51 -18.14
N ALA A 150 9.85 6.90 -17.06
CA ALA A 150 9.64 7.42 -15.71
C ALA A 150 10.46 8.70 -15.41
N ASN A 151 11.53 8.99 -16.17
CA ASN A 151 12.40 10.14 -15.93
C ASN A 151 11.74 11.49 -16.25
N ILE A 152 12.00 12.48 -15.39
CA ILE A 152 11.54 13.86 -15.56
C ILE A 152 12.31 14.48 -16.74
N GLY A 153 11.57 15.18 -17.62
CA GLY A 153 12.18 15.87 -18.78
C GLY A 153 12.34 15.04 -20.06
N SER A 154 12.09 13.74 -20.04
CA SER A 154 12.07 12.95 -21.26
C SER A 154 10.91 13.37 -22.16
N LYS A 155 11.23 13.61 -23.44
CA LYS A 155 10.28 13.91 -24.52
C LYS A 155 9.78 12.64 -25.24
N ARG A 156 10.33 11.47 -24.91
CA ARG A 156 9.91 10.20 -25.52
C ARG A 156 8.46 9.91 -25.18
N GLN A 157 7.67 9.63 -26.19
CA GLN A 157 6.30 9.16 -26.03
C GLN A 157 6.29 7.63 -25.85
N ALA A 158 5.20 7.13 -25.31
CA ALA A 158 4.95 5.70 -25.27
C ALA A 158 4.57 5.19 -26.65
N ASP A 159 4.81 3.91 -26.90
CA ASP A 159 4.33 3.25 -28.10
C ASP A 159 2.80 3.08 -27.99
N PRO A 160 2.00 3.50 -29.00
CA PRO A 160 0.54 3.32 -28.96
C PRO A 160 0.14 1.86 -28.75
N ALA A 161 0.88 0.92 -29.36
CA ALA A 161 0.67 -0.51 -29.19
C ALA A 161 0.85 -1.02 -27.74
N PHE A 162 1.62 -0.30 -26.91
CA PHE A 162 1.73 -0.61 -25.47
C PHE A 162 0.37 -0.47 -24.79
N PHE A 163 -0.31 0.65 -24.97
CA PHE A 163 -1.62 0.89 -24.36
C PHE A 163 -2.70 -0.01 -24.94
N GLU A 164 -2.67 -0.26 -26.27
CA GLU A 164 -3.57 -1.22 -26.90
C GLU A 164 -3.45 -2.61 -26.26
N ALA A 165 -2.21 -3.08 -26.07
CA ALA A 165 -1.97 -4.38 -25.42
C ALA A 165 -2.48 -4.43 -23.97
N LEU A 166 -2.32 -3.33 -23.19
CA LEU A 166 -2.82 -3.27 -21.81
C LEU A 166 -4.36 -3.27 -21.77
N GLN A 167 -5.00 -2.51 -22.62
CA GLN A 167 -6.46 -2.46 -22.71
C GLN A 167 -7.04 -3.82 -23.07
N LEU A 168 -6.50 -4.46 -24.11
CA LEU A 168 -6.92 -5.80 -24.50
C LEU A 168 -6.71 -6.82 -23.38
N LEU A 169 -5.58 -6.73 -22.66
CA LEU A 169 -5.32 -7.62 -21.54
C LEU A 169 -6.32 -7.40 -20.39
N ARG A 170 -6.76 -6.15 -20.16
CA ARG A 170 -7.82 -5.84 -19.22
C ARG A 170 -9.14 -6.52 -19.62
N GLU A 171 -9.51 -6.42 -20.89
CA GLU A 171 -10.74 -7.03 -21.40
C GLU A 171 -10.69 -8.57 -21.32
N VAL A 172 -9.53 -9.17 -21.60
CA VAL A 172 -9.29 -10.62 -21.44
C VAL A 172 -9.31 -11.01 -19.96
N GLN A 173 -8.83 -10.14 -19.06
CA GLN A 173 -8.92 -10.35 -17.60
C GLN A 173 -10.37 -10.40 -17.14
N ASP A 174 -11.20 -9.45 -17.58
CA ASP A 174 -12.61 -9.37 -17.20
C ASP A 174 -13.43 -10.58 -17.69
N ALA A 175 -12.96 -11.26 -18.76
CA ALA A 175 -13.52 -12.50 -19.29
C ALA A 175 -12.85 -13.77 -18.72
N ASP A 176 -12.07 -13.66 -17.64
CA ASP A 176 -11.28 -14.78 -17.07
C ASP A 176 -10.41 -15.51 -18.11
N GLY A 177 -10.00 -14.83 -19.17
CA GLY A 177 -9.32 -15.41 -20.33
C GLY A 177 -7.84 -15.65 -20.14
N PHE A 178 -7.20 -15.17 -19.04
CA PHE A 178 -5.82 -15.49 -18.74
C PHE A 178 -5.61 -15.91 -17.29
N GLY A 179 -4.52 -16.60 -17.04
CA GLY A 179 -4.12 -17.00 -15.71
C GLY A 179 -2.60 -17.09 -15.59
N MET A 180 -2.14 -17.29 -14.38
CA MET A 180 -0.73 -17.47 -14.07
C MET A 180 -0.55 -18.72 -13.19
N ARG A 181 0.52 -19.42 -13.40
CA ARG A 181 0.92 -20.54 -12.54
C ARG A 181 2.42 -20.55 -12.30
N VAL A 182 2.80 -21.16 -11.20
CA VAL A 182 4.19 -21.43 -10.86
C VAL A 182 4.52 -22.83 -11.33
N GLU A 183 5.46 -22.96 -12.25
CA GLU A 183 5.99 -24.26 -12.66
C GLU A 183 7.25 -24.55 -11.85
N PRO A 184 7.42 -25.82 -11.35
CA PRO A 184 8.61 -26.18 -10.62
C PRO A 184 9.82 -26.08 -11.53
N ALA A 185 10.85 -25.39 -11.05
CA ALA A 185 12.11 -25.23 -11.77
C ALA A 185 12.86 -26.55 -11.96
N SER A 186 13.67 -26.60 -13.02
CA SER A 186 14.79 -27.54 -13.08
C SER A 186 15.79 -27.22 -11.96
N LYS A 187 16.52 -28.21 -11.46
CA LYS A 187 17.36 -28.19 -10.24
C LYS A 187 18.33 -27.00 -10.06
N GLU A 188 18.49 -26.12 -11.07
CA GLU A 188 19.46 -25.02 -11.07
C GLU A 188 18.85 -23.62 -11.16
N LYS A 189 17.55 -23.47 -11.42
CA LYS A 189 16.86 -22.17 -11.54
C LYS A 189 15.67 -22.12 -10.60
N GLY A 190 15.40 -20.98 -10.01
CA GLY A 190 14.22 -20.75 -9.18
C GLY A 190 12.90 -21.01 -9.95
N PRO A 191 11.75 -21.05 -9.30
CA PRO A 191 10.47 -21.40 -9.91
C PRO A 191 10.15 -20.46 -11.08
N ASP A 192 9.80 -21.03 -12.23
CA ASP A 192 9.39 -20.29 -13.41
C ASP A 192 7.91 -19.87 -13.27
N ILE A 193 7.63 -18.63 -13.59
CA ILE A 193 6.26 -18.11 -13.61
C ILE A 193 5.79 -18.08 -15.04
N VAL A 194 4.70 -18.78 -15.28
CA VAL A 194 4.12 -18.94 -16.60
C VAL A 194 2.77 -18.26 -16.65
N LEU A 195 2.63 -17.30 -17.56
CA LEU A 195 1.35 -16.73 -17.94
C LEU A 195 0.75 -17.60 -19.03
N PHE A 196 -0.54 -17.86 -18.97
CA PHE A 196 -1.24 -18.60 -20.02
C PHE A 196 -2.57 -17.95 -20.40
N PHE A 197 -2.92 -18.03 -21.67
CA PHE A 197 -4.26 -17.69 -22.16
C PHE A 197 -5.11 -18.96 -22.21
N ARG A 198 -6.29 -18.87 -21.59
CA ARG A 198 -7.26 -19.98 -21.63
C ARG A 198 -7.80 -20.14 -23.05
N GLN A 199 -8.00 -21.38 -23.46
CA GLN A 199 -8.50 -21.72 -24.80
C GLN A 199 -9.88 -22.38 -24.75
N GLN A 200 -10.32 -22.82 -23.58
CA GLN A 200 -11.59 -23.50 -23.35
C GLN A 200 -12.42 -22.69 -22.36
N ASP A 201 -13.74 -22.73 -22.53
CA ASP A 201 -14.70 -22.05 -21.67
C ASP A 201 -14.45 -20.51 -21.55
N VAL A 202 -14.06 -19.90 -22.67
CA VAL A 202 -13.79 -18.47 -22.76
C VAL A 202 -14.58 -17.90 -23.95
N ASP A 203 -15.07 -16.67 -23.80
CA ASP A 203 -15.77 -15.93 -24.84
C ASP A 203 -14.93 -15.87 -26.14
N PRO A 204 -15.51 -16.14 -27.31
CA PRO A 204 -14.84 -16.00 -28.60
C PRO A 204 -14.19 -14.63 -28.83
N ASP A 205 -14.79 -13.56 -28.33
CA ASP A 205 -14.22 -12.21 -28.39
C ASP A 205 -12.94 -12.09 -27.55
N ALA A 206 -12.91 -12.65 -26.35
CA ALA A 206 -11.71 -12.70 -25.50
C ALA A 206 -10.59 -13.56 -26.16
N LEU A 207 -10.93 -14.62 -26.87
CA LEU A 207 -9.96 -15.39 -27.66
C LEU A 207 -9.35 -14.56 -28.79
N ALA A 208 -10.17 -13.81 -29.53
CA ALA A 208 -9.69 -12.91 -30.60
C ALA A 208 -8.75 -11.83 -30.02
N LYS A 209 -9.09 -11.26 -28.87
CA LYS A 209 -8.25 -10.29 -28.14
C LYS A 209 -6.93 -10.92 -27.69
N ALA A 210 -6.95 -12.14 -27.19
CA ALA A 210 -5.74 -12.88 -26.83
C ALA A 210 -4.83 -13.16 -28.04
N VAL A 211 -5.39 -13.37 -29.24
CA VAL A 211 -4.61 -13.44 -30.46
C VAL A 211 -3.96 -12.09 -30.76
N ARG A 212 -4.74 -11.01 -30.71
CA ARG A 212 -4.24 -9.66 -30.99
C ARG A 212 -3.15 -9.22 -30.00
N ILE A 213 -3.27 -9.57 -28.72
CA ILE A 213 -2.21 -9.34 -27.71
C ILE A 213 -0.92 -10.04 -28.13
N ARG A 214 -0.99 -11.30 -28.54
CA ARG A 214 0.21 -12.05 -29.01
C ARG A 214 0.88 -11.39 -30.21
N GLU A 215 0.10 -10.92 -31.16
CA GLU A 215 0.62 -10.18 -32.32
C GLU A 215 1.36 -8.91 -31.90
N LEU A 216 0.73 -8.06 -31.07
CA LEU A 216 1.31 -6.82 -30.56
C LEU A 216 2.61 -7.07 -29.81
N LEU A 217 2.63 -8.09 -28.94
CA LEU A 217 3.79 -8.44 -28.16
C LEU A 217 4.83 -9.28 -28.93
N GLY A 218 4.54 -9.66 -30.18
CA GLY A 218 5.38 -10.50 -31.03
C GLY A 218 5.64 -11.88 -30.46
N LEU A 219 4.62 -12.45 -29.80
CA LEU A 219 4.66 -13.79 -29.24
C LEU A 219 4.22 -14.83 -30.29
N PRO A 220 4.68 -16.09 -30.19
CA PRO A 220 4.33 -17.13 -31.12
C PRO A 220 2.81 -17.36 -31.14
N ALA A 221 2.21 -17.37 -32.33
CA ALA A 221 0.75 -17.50 -32.50
C ALA A 221 0.19 -18.80 -31.90
N GLN A 222 0.96 -19.88 -31.97
CA GLN A 222 0.57 -21.21 -31.50
C GLN A 222 0.79 -21.43 -30.00
N ALA A 223 1.60 -20.56 -29.36
CA ALA A 223 1.87 -20.71 -27.94
C ALA A 223 0.69 -20.19 -27.10
N SER A 224 0.29 -20.99 -26.12
CA SER A 224 -0.71 -20.61 -25.13
C SER A 224 -0.12 -20.28 -23.75
N LYS A 225 1.19 -20.50 -23.59
CA LYS A 225 1.93 -20.35 -22.34
C LYS A 225 3.19 -19.55 -22.60
N PHE A 226 3.49 -18.63 -21.68
CA PHE A 226 4.61 -17.71 -21.81
C PHE A 226 5.33 -17.60 -20.48
N ARG A 227 6.64 -17.81 -20.49
CA ARG A 227 7.49 -17.66 -19.32
C ARG A 227 7.79 -16.19 -19.07
N LEU A 228 7.48 -15.68 -17.89
CA LEU A 228 7.81 -14.30 -17.51
C LEU A 228 9.31 -14.13 -17.29
N VAL A 229 9.91 -13.21 -18.01
CA VAL A 229 11.32 -12.85 -17.86
C VAL A 229 11.46 -11.36 -17.61
N PHE A 230 12.40 -10.98 -16.74
CA PHE A 230 12.75 -9.58 -16.55
C PHE A 230 13.68 -9.13 -17.70
N SER A 231 13.15 -8.35 -18.62
CA SER A 231 13.93 -7.78 -19.73
C SER A 231 13.25 -6.53 -20.28
N PRO A 232 14.00 -5.45 -20.57
CA PRO A 232 13.48 -4.26 -21.23
C PRO A 232 13.26 -4.45 -22.74
N VAL A 233 13.82 -5.51 -23.32
CA VAL A 233 13.73 -5.83 -24.74
C VAL A 233 12.89 -7.09 -24.96
N ARG A 234 12.46 -7.32 -26.19
CA ARG A 234 11.65 -8.50 -26.53
C ARG A 234 12.39 -9.79 -26.17
N GLY A 235 11.64 -10.73 -25.58
CA GLY A 235 12.11 -12.08 -25.28
C GLY A 235 12.24 -12.94 -26.54
N GLN A 236 12.73 -14.15 -26.36
CA GLN A 236 12.87 -15.16 -27.43
C GLN A 236 11.87 -16.30 -27.21
N GLY A 237 11.33 -16.82 -28.30
CA GLY A 237 10.42 -17.96 -28.25
C GLY A 237 9.17 -17.67 -27.43
N ASP A 238 8.96 -18.43 -26.37
CA ASP A 238 7.82 -18.34 -25.44
C ASP A 238 8.07 -17.39 -24.25
N GLU A 239 9.10 -16.57 -24.31
CA GLU A 239 9.41 -15.61 -23.26
C GLU A 239 8.55 -14.35 -23.39
N LEU A 240 7.83 -14.04 -22.32
CA LEU A 240 7.14 -12.77 -22.14
C LEU A 240 8.05 -11.81 -21.38
N ALA A 241 8.70 -10.94 -22.11
CA ALA A 241 9.66 -9.99 -21.54
C ALA A 241 8.96 -8.81 -20.89
N VAL A 242 9.30 -8.54 -19.64
CA VAL A 242 8.70 -7.49 -18.81
C VAL A 242 9.80 -6.63 -18.23
N GLY A 243 9.89 -5.38 -18.67
CA GLY A 243 10.74 -4.35 -18.05
C GLY A 243 9.95 -3.62 -16.97
N SER A 244 10.05 -4.06 -15.73
CA SER A 244 9.34 -3.46 -14.61
C SER A 244 10.08 -2.25 -14.04
N ARG A 245 9.31 -1.36 -13.41
CA ARG A 245 9.81 -0.18 -12.71
C ARG A 245 10.16 -0.49 -11.27
N SER A 246 11.09 0.28 -10.71
CA SER A 246 11.33 0.35 -9.28
C SER A 246 10.28 1.26 -8.61
N MET A 247 10.20 1.21 -7.28
CA MET A 247 9.32 2.11 -6.52
C MET A 247 9.62 3.59 -6.81
N LEU A 248 10.90 3.96 -6.88
CA LEU A 248 11.31 5.33 -7.21
C LEU A 248 10.82 5.73 -8.60
N GLN A 249 10.96 4.86 -9.60
CA GLN A 249 10.48 5.14 -10.95
C GLN A 249 8.96 5.29 -11.02
N ILE A 250 8.21 4.53 -10.23
CA ILE A 250 6.75 4.69 -10.10
C ILE A 250 6.42 6.06 -9.49
N MET A 251 7.11 6.46 -8.42
CA MET A 251 6.92 7.77 -7.80
C MET A 251 7.26 8.92 -8.77
N ILE A 252 8.32 8.78 -9.55
CA ILE A 252 8.68 9.74 -10.60
C ILE A 252 7.59 9.81 -11.68
N ALA A 253 7.06 8.67 -12.11
CA ALA A 253 5.97 8.63 -13.08
C ALA A 253 4.70 9.36 -12.57
N LEU A 254 4.33 9.10 -11.32
CA LEU A 254 3.19 9.74 -10.65
C LEU A 254 3.42 11.24 -10.42
N SER A 255 4.66 11.64 -10.12
CA SER A 255 4.99 13.05 -9.86
C SER A 255 4.76 13.97 -11.06
N ARG A 256 4.66 13.42 -12.27
CA ARG A 256 4.32 14.21 -13.48
C ARG A 256 2.92 14.80 -13.46
N GLY A 257 1.98 14.14 -12.75
CA GLY A 257 0.63 14.65 -12.53
C GLY A 257 0.55 15.77 -11.48
N VAL A 258 1.68 16.12 -10.84
CA VAL A 258 1.72 17.21 -9.86
C VAL A 258 1.96 18.52 -10.59
N ASP A 259 1.00 19.44 -10.51
CA ASP A 259 1.14 20.79 -11.03
C ASP A 259 2.06 21.63 -10.15
N ILE A 260 3.05 22.29 -10.79
CA ILE A 260 3.95 23.22 -10.11
C ILE A 260 3.41 24.63 -10.29
N PRO A 261 3.09 25.36 -9.21
CA PRO A 261 2.69 26.76 -9.30
C PRO A 261 3.74 27.60 -10.04
N PRO A 262 3.32 28.60 -10.84
CA PRO A 262 4.27 29.45 -11.61
C PRO A 262 5.39 30.03 -10.76
N ALA A 263 5.08 30.46 -9.53
CA ALA A 263 6.06 31.04 -8.60
C ALA A 263 7.16 30.03 -8.15
N HIS A 264 6.98 28.72 -8.36
CA HIS A 264 7.95 27.69 -7.98
C HIS A 264 8.73 27.12 -9.18
N LYS A 265 8.48 27.61 -10.41
CA LYS A 265 9.14 27.11 -11.62
C LYS A 265 10.58 27.58 -11.79
N GLU A 266 10.97 28.61 -11.06
CA GLU A 266 12.31 29.25 -11.13
C GLU A 266 13.27 28.81 -10.01
N ARG A 267 12.91 27.77 -9.25
CA ARG A 267 13.75 27.23 -8.17
C ARG A 267 14.45 25.95 -8.57
#